data_7d76be787c02991b64810b9298af02bd
#
_entry.id   7d76be787c02991b64810b9298af02bd
#
_cell.length_a   1.000
_cell.length_b   1.000
_cell.length_c   1.000
_cell.angle_alpha   90.00
_cell.angle_beta   90.00
_cell.angle_gamma   90.00
#
_symmetry.space_group_name_H-M   'P 1'
#
loop_
_entity.id
_entity.type
_entity.pdbx_description
1 polymer ?
#
loop_
_entity_poly.entity_id
_entity_poly.type
_entity_poly.pdbx_seq_one_letter_code
_entity_poly.pdbx_strand_id
1 'polypeptide(L)'
;MSMRIMVVEDDALIALDIVGLLEDLGHEVVAEAADAFTAWELAEGDTPDLALVDIRLARNTDGGKLAQQLYDRLGVRSLFVSGSITDDFREAMAAINPVGFIGKPVTRRSLGDALAACA
;
A
#
# COMPACT_ATOMS: atom_id res chain seq x y z
N MET A 1 0.46 -0.81 -18.33
CA MET A 1 0.36 -2.11 -17.64
C MET A 1 -0.59 -1.96 -16.46
N SER A 2 -1.53 -2.87 -16.31
CA SER A 2 -2.51 -2.83 -15.22
C SER A 2 -2.12 -3.81 -14.13
N MET A 3 -2.11 -3.33 -12.89
CA MET A 3 -1.86 -4.17 -11.72
C MET A 3 -3.14 -4.26 -10.88
N ARG A 4 -3.28 -5.36 -10.16
CA ARG A 4 -4.34 -5.59 -9.17
C ARG A 4 -3.80 -5.12 -7.82
N ILE A 5 -4.38 -4.06 -7.28
CA ILE A 5 -3.84 -3.36 -6.12
C ILE A 5 -4.82 -3.40 -4.95
N MET A 6 -4.32 -3.72 -3.77
CA MET A 6 -5.05 -3.58 -2.52
C MET A 6 -4.67 -2.25 -1.88
N VAL A 7 -5.67 -1.49 -1.43
CA VAL A 7 -5.46 -0.22 -0.72
C VAL A 7 -5.76 -0.41 0.76
N VAL A 8 -4.78 -0.10 1.61
CA VAL A 8 -4.90 -0.22 3.06
C VAL A 8 -4.71 1.16 3.68
N GLU A 9 -5.83 1.79 4.04
CA GLU A 9 -5.90 3.17 4.53
C GLU A 9 -7.11 3.31 5.46
N ASP A 10 -6.92 3.87 6.66
CA ASP A 10 -8.00 4.00 7.64
C ASP A 10 -8.85 5.27 7.46
N ASP A 11 -8.33 6.28 6.78
CA ASP A 11 -9.10 7.49 6.46
C ASP A 11 -9.90 7.26 5.17
N ALA A 12 -11.23 7.22 5.29
CA ALA A 12 -12.10 6.92 4.17
C ALA A 12 -11.98 7.91 3.01
N LEU A 13 -11.76 9.19 3.29
CA LEU A 13 -11.63 10.20 2.23
C LEU A 13 -10.29 10.05 1.50
N ILE A 14 -9.23 9.77 2.22
CA ILE A 14 -7.92 9.52 1.62
C ILE A 14 -7.96 8.24 0.79
N ALA A 15 -8.59 7.18 1.29
CA ALA A 15 -8.76 5.93 0.56
C ALA A 15 -9.51 6.15 -0.75
N LEU A 16 -10.60 6.90 -0.71
CA LEU A 16 -11.40 7.22 -1.90
C LEU A 16 -10.57 7.97 -2.95
N ASP A 17 -9.78 8.93 -2.51
CA ASP A 17 -8.90 9.70 -3.40
C ASP A 17 -7.85 8.80 -4.06
N ILE A 18 -7.18 7.96 -3.27
CA ILE A 18 -6.17 7.02 -3.78
C ILE A 18 -6.77 6.04 -4.79
N VAL A 19 -7.94 5.48 -4.49
CA VAL A 19 -8.64 4.57 -5.40
C VAL A 19 -8.91 5.24 -6.74
N GLY A 20 -9.41 6.48 -6.70
CA GLY A 20 -9.67 7.26 -7.92
C GLY A 20 -8.41 7.49 -8.74
N LEU A 21 -7.31 7.84 -8.09
CA LEU A 21 -6.02 8.05 -8.76
C LEU A 21 -5.48 6.76 -9.39
N LEU A 22 -5.58 5.64 -8.69
CA LEU A 22 -5.14 4.34 -9.22
C LEU A 22 -5.93 3.94 -10.45
N GLU A 23 -7.26 4.12 -10.41
CA GLU A 23 -8.13 3.81 -11.53
C GLU A 23 -7.84 4.72 -12.73
N ASP A 24 -7.61 6.01 -12.49
CA ASP A 24 -7.21 6.96 -13.54
C ASP A 24 -5.90 6.57 -14.20
N LEU A 25 -4.99 5.95 -13.46
CA LEU A 25 -3.72 5.47 -13.98
C LEU A 25 -3.81 4.10 -14.66
N GLY A 26 -5.00 3.53 -14.74
CA GLY A 26 -5.25 2.28 -15.44
C GLY A 26 -5.08 1.01 -14.61
N HIS A 27 -5.02 1.13 -13.28
CA HIS A 27 -4.90 -0.02 -12.39
C HIS A 27 -6.27 -0.44 -11.84
N GLU A 28 -6.37 -1.68 -11.37
CA GLU A 28 -7.57 -2.22 -10.77
C GLU A 28 -7.40 -2.29 -9.24
N VAL A 29 -8.33 -1.68 -8.50
CA VAL A 29 -8.36 -1.81 -7.03
C VAL A 29 -9.23 -3.02 -6.70
N VAL A 30 -8.61 -4.06 -6.17
CA VAL A 30 -9.29 -5.35 -5.91
C VAL A 30 -9.72 -5.51 -4.47
N ALA A 31 -9.22 -4.68 -3.56
CA ALA A 31 -9.58 -4.73 -2.15
C ALA A 31 -9.27 -3.41 -1.46
N GLU A 32 -10.06 -3.08 -0.45
CA GLU A 32 -9.83 -1.93 0.42
C GLU A 32 -9.99 -2.36 1.86
N ALA A 33 -9.09 -1.93 2.72
CA ALA A 33 -9.11 -2.26 4.13
C ALA A 33 -8.66 -1.07 4.98
N ALA A 34 -9.22 -0.93 6.17
CA ALA A 34 -8.88 0.14 7.10
C ALA A 34 -7.90 -0.30 8.19
N ASP A 35 -7.71 -1.59 8.36
CA ASP A 35 -6.82 -2.16 9.38
C ASP A 35 -6.06 -3.37 8.83
N ALA A 36 -5.02 -3.79 9.57
CA ALA A 36 -4.15 -4.86 9.12
C ALA A 36 -4.84 -6.23 9.12
N PHE A 37 -5.77 -6.48 10.04
CA PHE A 37 -6.47 -7.77 10.10
C PHE A 37 -7.34 -7.98 8.88
N THR A 38 -8.15 -6.99 8.53
CA THR A 38 -9.02 -7.04 7.36
C THR A 38 -8.18 -7.14 6.08
N ALA A 39 -7.10 -6.37 5.99
CA ALA A 39 -6.21 -6.41 4.83
C ALA A 39 -5.60 -7.81 4.64
N TRP A 40 -5.15 -8.43 5.72
CA TRP A 40 -4.57 -9.77 5.63
C TRP A 40 -5.60 -10.80 5.15
N GLU A 41 -6.82 -10.77 5.70
CA GLU A 41 -7.89 -11.69 5.29
C GLU A 41 -8.22 -11.55 3.81
N LEU A 42 -8.33 -10.31 3.33
CA LEU A 42 -8.63 -10.04 1.92
C LEU A 42 -7.50 -10.53 1.01
N ALA A 43 -6.24 -10.31 1.40
CA ALA A 43 -5.09 -10.72 0.62
C ALA A 43 -4.94 -12.25 0.55
N GLU A 44 -5.26 -12.95 1.63
CA GLU A 44 -5.26 -14.42 1.63
C GLU A 44 -6.33 -14.97 0.70
N GLY A 45 -7.50 -14.35 0.68
CA GLY A 45 -8.63 -14.81 -0.14
C GLY A 45 -8.43 -14.55 -1.62
N ASP A 46 -7.83 -13.41 -1.97
CA ASP A 46 -7.58 -13.01 -3.36
C ASP A 46 -6.29 -12.17 -3.39
N THR A 47 -5.18 -12.82 -3.62
CA THR A 47 -3.86 -12.19 -3.53
C THR A 47 -3.66 -11.11 -4.57
N PRO A 48 -3.40 -9.84 -4.17
CA PRO A 48 -3.14 -8.75 -5.10
C PRO A 48 -1.72 -8.83 -5.67
N ASP A 49 -1.47 -8.06 -6.73
CA ASP A 49 -0.13 -7.90 -7.28
C ASP A 49 0.71 -6.97 -6.39
N LEU A 50 0.06 -5.99 -5.75
CA LEU A 50 0.71 -4.94 -4.98
C LEU A 50 -0.21 -4.48 -3.87
N ALA A 51 0.34 -4.09 -2.72
CA ALA A 51 -0.40 -3.42 -1.65
C ALA A 51 0.10 -1.98 -1.50
N LEU A 52 -0.84 -1.03 -1.46
CA LEU A 52 -0.57 0.36 -1.10
C LEU A 52 -0.97 0.50 0.37
N VAL A 53 -0.01 0.77 1.24
CA VAL A 53 -0.17 0.61 2.69
C VAL A 53 0.16 1.91 3.43
N ASP A 54 -0.82 2.43 4.20
CA ASP A 54 -0.56 3.46 5.19
C ASP A 54 0.21 2.83 6.35
N ILE A 55 1.18 3.55 6.88
CA ILE A 55 2.01 3.08 7.99
C ILE A 55 1.19 2.95 9.28
N ARG A 56 0.24 3.86 9.51
CA ARG A 56 -0.64 3.85 10.69
C ARG A 56 -2.06 3.52 10.28
N LEU A 57 -2.61 2.46 10.83
CA LEU A 57 -3.92 1.93 10.46
C LEU A 57 -4.88 1.91 11.65
N ALA A 58 -6.18 1.70 11.36
CA ALA A 58 -7.23 1.59 12.35
C ALA A 58 -6.96 0.44 13.32
N ARG A 59 -7.61 0.47 14.47
CA ARG A 59 -7.49 -0.51 15.56
C ARG A 59 -6.06 -0.64 16.07
N ASN A 60 -5.30 0.48 16.00
CA ASN A 60 -3.90 0.50 16.44
C ASN A 60 -3.06 -0.57 15.75
N THR A 61 -3.36 -0.90 14.50
CA THR A 61 -2.60 -1.86 13.73
C THR A 61 -1.47 -1.18 12.95
N ASP A 62 -0.47 -1.95 12.59
CA ASP A 62 0.80 -1.45 12.05
C ASP A 62 0.95 -1.86 10.58
N GLY A 63 1.01 -0.86 9.70
CA GLY A 63 1.18 -1.09 8.27
C GLY A 63 2.52 -1.74 7.92
N GLY A 64 3.58 -1.44 8.67
CA GLY A 64 4.89 -2.06 8.46
C GLY A 64 4.88 -3.56 8.74
N LYS A 65 4.25 -3.97 9.83
CA LYS A 65 4.10 -5.39 10.16
C LYS A 65 3.25 -6.13 9.14
N LEU A 66 2.17 -5.50 8.71
CA LEU A 66 1.32 -6.05 7.65
C LEU A 66 2.13 -6.27 6.37
N ALA A 67 2.91 -5.28 5.97
CA ALA A 67 3.71 -5.34 4.75
C ALA A 67 4.76 -6.46 4.82
N GLN A 68 5.38 -6.65 5.98
CA GLN A 68 6.32 -7.76 6.20
C GLN A 68 5.61 -9.11 6.02
N GLN A 69 4.42 -9.26 6.60
CA GLN A 69 3.65 -10.48 6.49
C GLN A 69 3.20 -10.76 5.06
N LEU A 70 2.74 -9.73 4.36
CA LEU A 70 2.34 -9.83 2.95
C LEU A 70 3.51 -10.31 2.08
N TYR A 71 4.68 -9.75 2.30
CA TYR A 71 5.87 -10.11 1.53
C TYR A 71 6.35 -11.53 1.86
N ASP A 72 6.52 -11.82 3.15
CA ASP A 72 7.09 -13.09 3.62
C ASP A 72 6.21 -14.28 3.27
N ARG A 73 4.89 -14.12 3.33
CA ARG A 73 3.95 -15.23 3.14
C ARG A 73 3.34 -15.30 1.75
N LEU A 74 3.13 -14.16 1.09
CA LEU A 74 2.43 -14.10 -0.21
C LEU A 74 3.30 -13.53 -1.33
N GLY A 75 4.50 -13.04 -1.04
CA GLY A 75 5.35 -12.43 -2.04
C GLY A 75 4.84 -11.08 -2.54
N VAL A 76 3.92 -10.45 -1.82
CA VAL A 76 3.33 -9.17 -2.21
C VAL A 76 4.19 -8.03 -1.70
N ARG A 77 4.63 -7.17 -2.62
CA ARG A 77 5.41 -5.98 -2.30
C ARG A 77 4.47 -4.83 -1.90
N SER A 78 5.00 -3.88 -1.17
CA SER A 78 4.21 -2.74 -0.68
C SER A 78 4.76 -1.41 -1.17
N LEU A 79 3.85 -0.48 -1.45
CA LEU A 79 4.12 0.94 -1.62
C LEU A 79 3.58 1.63 -0.37
N PHE A 80 4.48 2.25 0.40
CA PHE A 80 4.10 2.88 1.67
C PHE A 80 3.68 4.32 1.47
N VAL A 81 2.65 4.73 2.22
CA VAL A 81 2.11 6.09 2.21
C VAL A 81 2.03 6.59 3.65
N SER A 82 2.55 7.78 3.93
CA SER A 82 2.48 8.35 5.26
C SER A 82 2.70 9.87 5.24
N GLY A 83 2.18 10.56 6.24
CA GLY A 83 2.49 11.97 6.47
C GLY A 83 3.90 12.18 7.01
N SER A 84 4.52 11.13 7.55
CA SER A 84 5.87 11.22 8.13
C SER A 84 6.60 9.89 7.89
N ILE A 85 7.55 9.90 6.98
CA ILE A 85 8.37 8.73 6.66
C ILE A 85 9.79 9.01 7.16
N THR A 86 10.25 8.18 8.11
CA THR A 86 11.58 8.32 8.72
C THR A 86 12.60 7.41 8.03
N ASP A 87 13.89 7.76 8.18
CA ASP A 87 14.96 6.89 7.69
C ASP A 87 14.97 5.54 8.40
N ASP A 88 14.63 5.52 9.68
CA ASP A 88 14.53 4.28 10.45
C ASP A 88 13.48 3.34 9.86
N PHE A 89 12.33 3.89 9.47
CA PHE A 89 11.28 3.08 8.84
C PHE A 89 11.75 2.55 7.48
N ARG A 90 12.40 3.38 6.68
CA ARG A 90 12.93 2.95 5.37
C ARG A 90 13.93 1.80 5.54
N GLU A 91 14.82 1.91 6.51
CA GLU A 91 15.80 0.86 6.80
C GLU A 91 15.13 -0.43 7.28
N ALA A 92 14.14 -0.29 8.16
CA ALA A 92 13.41 -1.45 8.68
C ALA A 92 12.66 -2.22 7.58
N MET A 93 12.21 -1.53 6.53
CA MET A 93 11.45 -2.14 5.43
C MET A 93 12.32 -2.59 4.26
N ALA A 94 13.63 -2.32 4.28
CA ALA A 94 14.51 -2.62 3.14
C ALA A 94 14.49 -4.10 2.74
N ALA A 95 14.36 -5.00 3.71
CA ALA A 95 14.40 -6.44 3.47
C ALA A 95 13.18 -6.98 2.74
N ILE A 96 12.06 -6.24 2.71
CA ILE A 96 10.83 -6.69 2.06
C ILE A 96 10.64 -6.11 0.65
N ASN A 97 11.70 -5.56 0.08
CA ASN A 97 11.71 -5.08 -1.31
C ASN A 97 10.57 -4.09 -1.60
N PRO A 98 10.45 -2.99 -0.84
CA PRO A 98 9.34 -2.06 -1.03
C PRO A 98 9.40 -1.41 -2.41
N VAL A 99 8.23 -1.12 -2.98
CA VAL A 99 8.14 -0.43 -4.27
C VAL A 99 8.56 1.02 -4.10
N GLY A 100 8.22 1.62 -2.98
CA GLY A 100 8.59 3.00 -2.69
C GLY A 100 7.91 3.53 -1.45
N PHE A 101 8.13 4.82 -1.22
CA PHE A 101 7.59 5.56 -0.08
C PHE A 101 7.05 6.89 -0.59
N ILE A 102 5.79 7.17 -0.33
CA ILE A 102 5.14 8.41 -0.75
C ILE A 102 4.69 9.20 0.46
N GLY A 103 5.05 10.48 0.53
CA GLY A 103 4.52 11.39 1.54
C GLY A 103 3.09 11.81 1.20
N LYS A 104 2.27 11.97 2.22
CA LYS A 104 0.93 12.55 2.04
C LYS A 104 1.02 14.06 1.89
N PRO A 105 0.19 14.66 1.04
CA PRO A 105 -0.88 14.06 0.25
C PRO A 105 -0.36 13.31 -0.97
N VAL A 106 -1.03 12.20 -1.31
CA VAL A 106 -0.72 11.43 -2.51
C VAL A 106 -1.23 12.21 -3.72
N THR A 107 -0.37 12.35 -4.74
CA THR A 107 -0.73 13.01 -6.00
C THR A 107 -0.69 12.00 -7.14
N ARG A 108 -1.34 12.33 -8.25
CA ARG A 108 -1.28 11.53 -9.46
C ARG A 108 0.17 11.31 -9.91
N ARG A 109 0.98 12.36 -9.81
CA ARG A 109 2.39 12.32 -10.20
C ARG A 109 3.21 11.42 -9.28
N SER A 110 3.10 11.60 -7.95
CA SER A 110 3.87 10.80 -7.01
C SER A 110 3.50 9.32 -7.10
N LEU A 111 2.22 9.03 -7.27
CA LEU A 111 1.73 7.68 -7.40
C LEU A 111 2.15 7.06 -8.75
N GLY A 112 2.00 7.80 -9.83
CA GLY A 112 2.41 7.36 -11.16
C GLY A 112 3.91 7.04 -11.25
N ASP A 113 4.75 7.91 -10.69
CA ASP A 113 6.21 7.71 -10.68
C ASP A 113 6.59 6.46 -9.88
N ALA A 114 5.98 6.27 -8.70
CA ALA A 114 6.26 5.11 -7.87
C ALA A 114 5.85 3.79 -8.55
N LEU A 115 4.67 3.77 -9.20
CA LEU A 115 4.18 2.59 -9.88
C LEU A 115 4.96 2.28 -11.16
N ALA A 116 5.45 3.29 -11.85
CA ALA A 116 6.30 3.11 -13.03
C ALA A 116 7.60 2.40 -12.68
N ALA A 117 8.15 2.64 -11.50
CA ALA A 117 9.35 1.96 -11.02
C ALA A 117 9.13 0.48 -10.72
N CYS A 118 7.89 0.05 -10.60
CA CYS A 118 7.51 -1.33 -10.30
C CYS A 118 7.46 -2.23 -11.55
N ALA A 119 7.44 -1.62 -12.72
CA ALA A 119 7.27 -2.35 -13.98
C ALA A 119 8.53 -3.09 -14.43
#